data_1bc5233993010a7a02d67bef1d7cc73f
#
_entry.id   1bc5233993010a7a02d67bef1d7cc73f
#
_cell.length_a   1.000
_cell.length_b   1.000
_cell.length_c   1.000
_cell.angle_alpha   90.00
_cell.angle_beta   90.00
_cell.angle_gamma   90.00
#
_symmetry.space_group_name_H-M   'P 1'
#
loop_
_entity.id
_entity.type
_entity.pdbx_description
1 polymer ?
#
loop_
_entity_poly.entity_id
_entity_poly.type
_entity_poly.pdbx_seq_one_letter_code
_entity_poly.pdbx_strand_id
1 'polypeptide(L)'
;VISAGGKWTITALVKVLNALKIDYRVIHDTDRKGLTDEQLKDKAAIHPFKANEKIASVANEDSVFLVDDTFEHVLWDQVEGEEAKSTDKPYNSWKRVRDYIDGKVELTERCEATLKEIVTFAFSKQ
;
A
#
# COMPACT_ATOMS: atom_id res chain seq x y z
N VAL A 1 4.74 1.54 -14.03
CA VAL A 1 4.68 1.66 -12.55
C VAL A 1 5.79 2.59 -12.08
N ILE A 2 5.44 3.53 -11.24
CA ILE A 2 6.37 4.51 -10.67
C ILE A 2 6.33 4.41 -9.16
N SER A 3 7.49 4.22 -8.52
CA SER A 3 7.62 4.36 -7.08
C SER A 3 7.70 5.84 -6.72
N ALA A 4 6.88 6.28 -5.78
CA ALA A 4 6.92 7.66 -5.30
C ALA A 4 8.14 7.97 -4.42
N GLY A 5 8.92 6.95 -4.05
CA GLY A 5 10.07 7.12 -3.14
C GLY A 5 9.68 7.33 -1.68
N GLY A 6 8.39 7.44 -1.39
CA GLY A 6 7.84 7.61 -0.06
C GLY A 6 6.40 8.14 -0.15
N LYS A 7 5.61 7.82 0.85
CA LYS A 7 4.18 8.14 0.87
C LYS A 7 3.90 9.65 0.80
N TRP A 8 4.74 10.45 1.46
CA TRP A 8 4.58 11.90 1.48
C TRP A 8 4.79 12.57 0.12
N THR A 9 5.53 11.93 -0.79
CA THR A 9 5.78 12.45 -2.15
C THR A 9 4.62 12.20 -3.11
N ILE A 10 3.70 11.29 -2.78
CA ILE A 10 2.53 10.96 -3.61
C ILE A 10 1.69 12.21 -3.91
N THR A 11 1.45 13.03 -2.91
CA THR A 11 0.66 14.27 -3.07
C THR A 11 1.23 15.18 -4.15
N ALA A 12 2.55 15.38 -4.16
CA ALA A 12 3.22 16.21 -5.17
C ALA A 12 3.11 15.60 -6.57
N LEU A 13 3.33 14.29 -6.70
CA LEU A 13 3.20 13.60 -7.99
C LEU A 13 1.77 13.67 -8.52
N VAL A 14 0.76 13.45 -7.68
CA VAL A 14 -0.64 13.52 -8.09
C VAL A 14 -1.01 14.94 -8.57
N LYS A 15 -0.53 15.97 -7.90
CA LYS A 15 -0.73 17.37 -8.36
C LYS A 15 -0.15 17.60 -9.75
N VAL A 16 1.04 17.07 -10.03
CA VAL A 16 1.66 17.18 -11.36
C VAL A 16 0.83 16.43 -12.40
N LEU A 17 0.43 15.19 -12.11
CA LEU A 17 -0.35 14.37 -13.03
C LEU A 17 -1.72 15.02 -13.32
N ASN A 18 -2.38 15.57 -12.31
CA ASN A 18 -3.63 16.31 -12.49
C ASN A 18 -3.43 17.55 -13.38
N ALA A 19 -2.36 18.32 -13.15
CA ALA A 19 -2.06 19.51 -13.95
C ALA A 19 -1.78 19.16 -15.42
N LEU A 20 -1.12 18.04 -15.68
CA LEU A 20 -0.83 17.55 -17.03
C LEU A 20 -1.98 16.75 -17.64
N LYS A 21 -3.08 16.54 -16.91
CA LYS A 21 -4.23 15.72 -17.35
C LYS A 21 -3.83 14.29 -17.74
N ILE A 22 -2.92 13.71 -16.97
CA ILE A 22 -2.47 12.32 -17.13
C ILE A 22 -3.25 11.45 -16.15
N ASP A 23 -3.86 10.38 -16.66
CA ASP A 23 -4.55 9.39 -15.83
C ASP A 23 -3.55 8.63 -14.95
N TYR A 24 -3.98 8.30 -13.74
CA TYR A 24 -3.15 7.62 -12.76
C TYR A 24 -3.96 6.67 -11.89
N ARG A 25 -3.25 5.77 -11.25
CA ARG A 25 -3.72 4.95 -10.14
C ARG A 25 -2.74 5.10 -8.99
N VAL A 26 -3.25 5.35 -7.81
CA VAL A 26 -2.47 5.45 -6.58
C VAL A 26 -2.75 4.22 -5.73
N ILE A 27 -1.71 3.53 -5.31
CA ILE A 27 -1.78 2.41 -4.35
C ILE A 27 -0.87 2.76 -3.19
N HIS A 28 -1.42 2.84 -2.00
CA HIS A 28 -0.62 3.11 -0.80
C HIS A 28 -1.20 2.43 0.45
N ASP A 29 -0.33 2.25 1.44
CA ASP A 29 -0.68 1.69 2.73
C ASP A 29 -1.51 2.67 3.57
N THR A 30 -2.37 2.17 4.44
CA THR A 30 -3.07 3.01 5.42
C THR A 30 -2.20 3.37 6.62
N ASP A 31 -1.23 2.52 6.97
CA ASP A 31 -0.33 2.70 8.11
C ASP A 31 -1.03 2.89 9.46
N ARG A 32 -2.18 2.27 9.65
CA ARG A 32 -2.92 2.35 10.92
C ARG A 32 -2.21 1.65 12.07
N LYS A 33 -1.55 0.53 11.81
CA LYS A 33 -0.80 -0.29 12.79
C LYS A 33 -1.65 -0.67 14.01
N GLY A 34 -2.92 -1.02 13.77
CA GLY A 34 -3.84 -1.42 14.84
C GLY A 34 -4.30 -0.29 15.77
N LEU A 35 -3.99 0.97 15.45
CA LEU A 35 -4.40 2.12 16.26
C LEU A 35 -5.86 2.52 16.01
N THR A 36 -6.52 3.00 17.07
CA THR A 36 -7.86 3.58 16.97
C THR A 36 -7.82 4.97 16.35
N ASP A 37 -8.95 5.49 15.89
CA ASP A 37 -9.04 6.84 15.33
C ASP A 37 -8.60 7.91 16.33
N GLU A 38 -8.92 7.75 17.61
CA GLU A 38 -8.46 8.66 18.67
C GLU A 38 -6.96 8.63 18.84
N GLN A 39 -6.36 7.43 18.89
CA GLN A 39 -4.91 7.27 18.97
C GLN A 39 -4.20 7.86 17.75
N LEU A 40 -4.80 7.74 16.55
CA LEU A 40 -4.25 8.31 15.33
C LEU A 40 -4.28 9.83 15.31
N LYS A 41 -5.31 10.45 15.90
CA LYS A 41 -5.40 11.92 16.04
C LYS A 41 -4.26 12.49 16.88
N ASP A 42 -3.82 11.75 17.90
CA ASP A 42 -2.78 12.19 18.82
C ASP A 42 -1.35 11.98 18.26
N LYS A 43 -1.21 11.32 17.11
CA LYS A 43 0.10 11.11 16.49
C LYS A 43 0.67 12.39 15.89
N ALA A 44 2.02 12.46 15.87
CA ALA A 44 2.73 13.58 15.25
C ALA A 44 2.33 13.78 13.78
N ALA A 45 2.40 15.01 13.30
CA ALA A 45 2.03 15.37 11.93
C ALA A 45 2.82 14.61 10.86
N ILE A 46 4.02 14.10 11.18
CA ILE A 46 4.87 13.30 10.28
C ILE A 46 4.49 11.81 10.25
N HIS A 47 3.56 11.35 11.10
CA HIS A 47 3.16 9.94 11.11
C HIS A 47 2.59 9.55 9.75
N PRO A 48 3.01 8.40 9.16
CA PRO A 48 2.59 8.01 7.80
C PRO A 48 1.08 7.99 7.59
N PHE A 49 0.30 7.66 8.61
CA PHE A 49 -1.17 7.73 8.53
C PHE A 49 -1.67 9.14 8.16
N LYS A 50 -1.01 10.20 8.62
CA LYS A 50 -1.40 11.59 8.33
C LYS A 50 -1.24 11.96 6.85
N ALA A 51 -0.41 11.23 6.10
CA ALA A 51 -0.29 11.42 4.66
C ALA A 51 -1.55 10.99 3.91
N ASN A 52 -2.34 10.06 4.44
CA ASN A 52 -3.57 9.57 3.80
C ASN A 52 -4.54 10.70 3.47
N GLU A 53 -4.76 11.60 4.42
CA GLU A 53 -5.66 12.74 4.25
C GLU A 53 -5.15 13.71 3.19
N LYS A 54 -3.85 13.98 3.14
CA LYS A 54 -3.25 14.83 2.13
C LYS A 54 -3.36 14.23 0.73
N ILE A 55 -3.15 12.94 0.58
CA ILE A 55 -3.33 12.23 -0.69
C ILE A 55 -4.80 12.33 -1.12
N ALA A 56 -5.72 12.01 -0.22
CA ALA A 56 -7.16 12.07 -0.48
C ALA A 56 -7.62 13.48 -0.90
N SER A 57 -6.98 14.52 -0.40
CA SER A 57 -7.35 15.91 -0.74
C SER A 57 -7.02 16.32 -2.19
N VAL A 58 -6.11 15.61 -2.86
CA VAL A 58 -5.66 15.93 -4.22
C VAL A 58 -5.98 14.87 -5.26
N ALA A 59 -6.13 13.60 -4.85
CA ALA A 59 -6.41 12.49 -5.75
C ALA A 59 -7.92 12.30 -5.96
N ASN A 60 -8.29 11.80 -7.13
CA ASN A 60 -9.65 11.32 -7.36
C ASN A 60 -9.89 10.06 -6.52
N GLU A 61 -11.00 9.99 -5.81
CA GLU A 61 -11.34 8.87 -4.93
C GLU A 61 -11.30 7.53 -5.68
N ASP A 62 -11.84 7.48 -6.89
CA ASP A 62 -11.86 6.27 -7.73
C ASP A 62 -10.47 5.87 -8.25
N SER A 63 -9.47 6.71 -8.08
CA SER A 63 -8.10 6.48 -8.53
C SER A 63 -7.16 6.07 -7.40
N VAL A 64 -7.69 5.81 -6.20
CA VAL A 64 -6.89 5.44 -5.03
C VAL A 64 -7.31 4.07 -4.51
N PHE A 65 -6.35 3.17 -4.33
CA PHE A 65 -6.52 1.90 -3.64
C PHE A 65 -5.74 1.92 -2.33
N LEU A 66 -6.42 1.67 -1.23
CA LEU A 66 -5.82 1.60 0.10
C LEU A 66 -5.50 0.15 0.45
N VAL A 67 -4.22 -0.14 0.66
CA VAL A 67 -3.78 -1.41 1.22
C VAL A 67 -3.97 -1.36 2.72
N ASP A 68 -4.72 -2.32 3.27
CA ASP A 68 -4.98 -2.35 4.71
C ASP A 68 -3.69 -2.52 5.51
N ASP A 69 -3.47 -1.60 6.42
CA ASP A 69 -2.27 -1.42 7.23
C ASP A 69 -1.02 -1.22 6.36
N THR A 70 -0.26 -2.27 6.07
CA THR A 70 0.93 -2.24 5.20
C THR A 70 0.91 -3.39 4.20
N PHE A 71 1.62 -3.25 3.08
CA PHE A 71 1.73 -4.32 2.09
C PHE A 71 2.40 -5.58 2.67
N GLU A 72 3.39 -5.40 3.55
CA GLU A 72 4.02 -6.51 4.24
C GLU A 72 3.02 -7.26 5.13
N HIS A 73 2.14 -6.54 5.80
CA HIS A 73 1.09 -7.13 6.62
C HIS A 73 0.15 -8.01 5.78
N VAL A 74 -0.18 -7.58 4.57
CA VAL A 74 -0.96 -8.39 3.62
C VAL A 74 -0.21 -9.65 3.21
N LEU A 75 1.07 -9.56 2.87
CA LEU A 75 1.87 -10.70 2.41
C LEU A 75 2.06 -11.78 3.48
N TRP A 76 2.19 -11.40 4.74
CA TRP A 76 2.38 -12.34 5.85
C TRP A 76 1.09 -12.69 6.60
N ASP A 77 0.01 -12.06 6.31
CA ASP A 77 -1.39 -12.26 6.73
C ASP A 77 -1.61 -13.31 7.86
N GLN A 78 -1.05 -13.03 9.04
CA GLN A 78 -1.23 -13.84 10.25
C GLN A 78 -0.83 -15.33 10.12
N VAL A 79 0.08 -15.66 9.21
CA VAL A 79 0.63 -17.02 9.14
C VAL A 79 1.45 -17.29 10.40
N GLU A 80 1.04 -18.26 11.19
CA GLU A 80 1.69 -18.58 12.46
C GLU A 80 3.18 -18.91 12.26
N GLY A 81 4.04 -18.28 13.04
CA GLY A 81 5.49 -18.45 12.97
C GLY A 81 6.19 -17.73 11.82
N GLU A 82 5.44 -16.99 11.01
CA GLU A 82 5.99 -16.16 9.95
C GLU A 82 5.67 -14.69 10.20
N GLU A 83 6.69 -13.86 10.20
CA GLU A 83 6.55 -12.42 10.38
C GLU A 83 7.34 -11.65 9.33
N ALA A 84 6.79 -10.51 8.91
CA ALA A 84 7.49 -9.60 8.02
C ALA A 84 8.73 -9.04 8.72
N LYS A 85 9.89 -9.16 8.08
CA LYS A 85 11.12 -8.56 8.59
C LYS A 85 11.02 -7.04 8.57
N SER A 86 11.49 -6.39 9.63
CA SER A 86 11.50 -4.93 9.74
C SER A 86 12.57 -4.27 8.87
N THR A 87 13.58 -5.05 8.45
CA THR A 87 14.70 -4.59 7.62
C THR A 87 14.54 -5.11 6.18
N ASP A 88 15.07 -4.35 5.23
CA ASP A 88 15.07 -4.70 3.81
C ASP A 88 13.70 -5.19 3.29
N LYS A 89 12.68 -4.44 3.61
CA LYS A 89 11.28 -4.77 3.28
C LYS A 89 11.04 -5.01 1.78
N PRO A 90 11.58 -4.19 0.86
CA PRO A 90 11.37 -4.43 -0.57
C PRO A 90 11.91 -5.78 -1.03
N TYR A 91 13.12 -6.13 -0.60
CA TYR A 91 13.72 -7.42 -0.95
C TYR A 91 12.93 -8.59 -0.35
N ASN A 92 12.58 -8.52 0.94
CA ASN A 92 11.85 -9.60 1.60
C ASN A 92 10.45 -9.78 1.02
N SER A 93 9.76 -8.71 0.66
CA SER A 93 8.45 -8.78 0.00
C SER A 93 8.56 -9.41 -1.39
N TRP A 94 9.55 -9.00 -2.17
CA TRP A 94 9.84 -9.61 -3.47
C TRP A 94 10.16 -11.10 -3.34
N LYS A 95 11.02 -11.47 -2.39
CA LYS A 95 11.41 -12.85 -2.15
C LYS A 95 10.19 -13.72 -1.78
N ARG A 96 9.29 -13.22 -0.93
CA ARG A 96 8.08 -13.96 -0.55
C ARG A 96 7.17 -14.22 -1.75
N VAL A 97 6.95 -13.23 -2.60
CA VAL A 97 6.16 -13.40 -3.83
C VAL A 97 6.86 -14.38 -4.78
N ARG A 98 8.16 -14.30 -4.92
CA ARG A 98 8.95 -15.23 -5.72
C ARG A 98 8.85 -16.66 -5.21
N ASP A 99 9.00 -16.85 -3.91
CA ASP A 99 8.89 -18.17 -3.28
C ASP A 99 7.47 -18.75 -3.44
N TYR A 100 6.43 -17.90 -3.41
CA TYR A 100 5.06 -18.30 -3.73
C TYR A 100 4.92 -18.78 -5.18
N ILE A 101 5.45 -18.02 -6.14
CA ILE A 101 5.43 -18.39 -7.55
C ILE A 101 6.17 -19.71 -7.79
N ASP A 102 7.28 -19.92 -7.10
CA ASP A 102 8.10 -21.14 -7.19
C ASP A 102 7.52 -22.33 -6.39
N GLY A 103 6.38 -22.16 -5.72
CA GLY A 103 5.72 -23.21 -4.93
C GLY A 103 6.40 -23.52 -3.60
N LYS A 104 7.30 -22.66 -3.11
CA LYS A 104 8.04 -22.87 -1.84
C LYS A 104 7.26 -22.41 -0.61
N VAL A 105 6.35 -21.46 -0.77
CA VAL A 105 5.46 -20.96 0.29
C VAL A 105 4.04 -20.87 -0.23
N GLU A 106 3.07 -21.00 0.68
CA GLU A 106 1.66 -20.76 0.40
C GLU A 106 1.27 -19.40 0.95
N LEU A 107 0.41 -18.69 0.23
CA LEU A 107 -0.24 -17.48 0.71
C LEU A 107 -1.66 -17.82 1.15
N THR A 108 -2.19 -17.07 2.13
CA THR A 108 -3.58 -17.24 2.53
C THR A 108 -4.53 -16.83 1.41
N GLU A 109 -5.75 -17.37 1.41
CA GLU A 109 -6.79 -16.97 0.43
C GLU A 109 -7.05 -15.46 0.48
N ARG A 110 -7.03 -14.88 1.66
CA ARG A 110 -7.19 -13.44 1.86
C ARG A 110 -6.06 -12.64 1.22
N CYS A 111 -4.81 -13.09 1.37
CA CYS A 111 -3.66 -12.48 0.72
C CYS A 111 -3.78 -12.55 -0.80
N GLU A 112 -4.09 -13.72 -1.35
CA GLU A 112 -4.28 -13.90 -2.79
C GLU A 112 -5.40 -13.01 -3.35
N ALA A 113 -6.52 -12.92 -2.64
CA ALA A 113 -7.63 -12.06 -3.04
C ALA A 113 -7.22 -10.59 -3.09
N THR A 114 -6.50 -10.11 -2.07
CA THR A 114 -6.01 -8.74 -2.02
C THR A 114 -5.02 -8.43 -3.15
N LEU A 115 -4.09 -9.35 -3.44
CA LEU A 115 -3.15 -9.19 -4.55
C LEU A 115 -3.89 -9.12 -5.90
N LYS A 116 -4.91 -9.94 -6.10
CA LYS A 116 -5.75 -9.88 -7.31
C LYS A 116 -6.49 -8.55 -7.44
N GLU A 117 -7.04 -8.03 -6.34
CA GLU A 117 -7.69 -6.72 -6.31
C GLU A 117 -6.72 -5.59 -6.68
N ILE A 118 -5.50 -5.61 -6.13
CA ILE A 118 -4.46 -4.63 -6.45
C ILE A 118 -4.13 -4.64 -7.93
N VAL A 119 -3.90 -5.83 -8.52
CA VAL A 119 -3.58 -5.96 -9.94
C VAL A 119 -4.75 -5.49 -10.81
N THR A 120 -5.97 -5.91 -10.48
CA THR A 120 -7.17 -5.50 -11.21
C THR A 120 -7.35 -3.99 -11.18
N PHE A 121 -7.17 -3.38 -10.02
CA PHE A 121 -7.24 -1.92 -9.86
C PHE A 121 -6.16 -1.20 -10.68
N ALA A 122 -4.90 -1.67 -10.60
CA ALA A 122 -3.78 -1.03 -11.30
C ALA A 122 -3.98 -0.98 -12.81
N PHE A 123 -4.62 -1.98 -13.39
CA PHE A 123 -4.84 -2.09 -14.83
C PHE A 123 -6.28 -1.82 -15.26
N SER A 124 -7.15 -1.38 -14.35
CA SER A 124 -8.53 -1.01 -14.72
C SER A 124 -8.54 0.23 -15.62
N LYS A 125 -9.44 0.24 -16.60
CA LYS A 125 -9.70 1.44 -17.41
C LYS A 125 -10.62 2.39 -16.65
N GLN A 126 -10.33 3.65 -16.75
CA GLN A 126 -11.23 4.70 -16.28
C GLN A 126 -12.33 4.97 -17.30
#